data_02a2a8ea5fb17ac2bab4380d8646b663
#
_entry.id   02a2a8ea5fb17ac2bab4380d8646b663
#
_cell.length_a   1.000
_cell.length_b   1.000
_cell.length_c   1.000
_cell.angle_alpha   90.00
_cell.angle_beta   90.00
_cell.angle_gamma   90.00
#
_symmetry.space_group_name_H-M   'P 1'
#
loop_
_entity.id
_entity.type
_entity.pdbx_description
1 polymer ?
#
loop_
_entity_poly.entity_id
_entity_poly.type
_entity_poly.pdbx_seq_one_letter_code
_entity_poly.pdbx_strand_id
1 'polypeptide(L)'
;RSIINNAISTARAMHLTPEDILCIPVPLYHCFGMVLGNLAAISYGAKMVFPSEGFDPVATLEAVQTERCTALHGVPTMFSAMLDHPEFYRFDLRTLRTGIMAGSLCPEPLMDRVIQDMHCRDITIAYGMTETSPVSFQSDRDDTPARRSSTVGRIQPHVECRVVNKEGKTLPIGQKGQLLTRGYLVMKGYWNDSEFTSEAIHDGWMQTGDLATIDAEGYCKITGREGDMIIRGGENVYPVEVENLLITHPDITAVQVFGLPDARLGEEVGAWIILRPGASLTVDALRDWCKKKISPFKVPRHIRFADDMPLTATGKPQKFKMKDKMSKDLEITRSS
;
A
#
# COMPACT_ATOMS: atom_id res chain seq x y z
N ARG A 1 18.29 -7.42 -16.24
CA ARG A 1 17.48 -6.59 -17.17
C ARG A 1 16.23 -6.05 -16.45
N SER A 2 15.43 -6.92 -15.84
CA SER A 2 14.14 -6.54 -15.22
C SER A 2 14.28 -5.45 -14.17
N ILE A 3 15.07 -5.69 -13.12
CA ILE A 3 15.24 -4.75 -11.99
C ILE A 3 15.85 -3.41 -12.40
N ILE A 4 16.80 -3.39 -13.35
CA ILE A 4 17.44 -2.13 -13.79
C ILE A 4 16.46 -1.29 -14.62
N ASN A 5 15.75 -1.88 -15.57
CA ASN A 5 14.75 -1.15 -16.35
C ASN A 5 13.59 -0.65 -15.45
N ASN A 6 13.22 -1.43 -14.44
CA ASN A 6 12.19 -1.00 -13.48
C ASN A 6 12.67 0.18 -12.63
N ALA A 7 13.93 0.13 -12.14
CA ALA A 7 14.55 1.24 -11.41
C ALA A 7 14.59 2.52 -12.25
N ILE A 8 15.02 2.44 -13.53
CA ILE A 8 15.04 3.57 -14.46
C ILE A 8 13.65 4.16 -14.68
N SER A 9 12.65 3.30 -14.93
CA SER A 9 11.26 3.75 -15.15
C SER A 9 10.68 4.42 -13.92
N THR A 10 10.94 3.85 -12.73
CA THR A 10 10.50 4.40 -11.44
C THR A 10 11.14 5.76 -11.15
N ALA A 11 12.45 5.87 -11.34
CA ALA A 11 13.18 7.13 -11.17
C ALA A 11 12.68 8.22 -12.14
N ARG A 12 12.33 7.83 -13.38
CA ARG A 12 11.73 8.74 -14.38
C ARG A 12 10.39 9.29 -13.91
N ALA A 13 9.50 8.45 -13.37
CA ALA A 13 8.20 8.87 -12.86
C ALA A 13 8.31 9.82 -11.66
N MET A 14 9.38 9.71 -10.85
CA MET A 14 9.71 10.65 -9.78
C MET A 14 10.43 11.92 -10.28
N HIS A 15 10.81 11.96 -11.56
CA HIS A 15 11.66 13.00 -12.14
C HIS A 15 12.98 13.20 -11.35
N LEU A 16 13.65 12.10 -11.00
CA LEU A 16 14.96 12.16 -10.36
C LEU A 16 16.01 12.75 -11.31
N THR A 17 16.93 13.50 -10.75
CA THR A 17 18.06 14.14 -11.43
C THR A 17 19.34 13.91 -10.61
N PRO A 18 20.53 14.21 -11.17
CA PRO A 18 21.79 14.12 -10.42
C PRO A 18 21.90 15.06 -9.21
N GLU A 19 21.07 16.11 -9.17
CA GLU A 19 21.03 17.09 -8.07
C GLU A 19 20.18 16.59 -6.90
N ASP A 20 19.42 15.50 -7.09
CA ASP A 20 18.57 14.97 -6.02
C ASP A 20 19.35 14.18 -4.97
N ILE A 21 18.84 14.27 -3.76
CA ILE A 21 19.32 13.52 -2.60
C ILE A 21 18.16 12.69 -2.07
N LEU A 22 18.25 11.36 -2.26
CA LEU A 22 17.22 10.42 -1.89
C LEU A 22 17.47 9.81 -0.51
N CYS A 23 16.58 10.07 0.44
CA CYS A 23 16.55 9.41 1.74
C CYS A 23 15.82 8.05 1.63
N ILE A 24 16.49 6.97 2.09
CA ILE A 24 16.04 5.58 1.96
C ILE A 24 15.95 4.94 3.34
N PRO A 25 14.89 5.16 4.12
CA PRO A 25 14.69 4.51 5.43
C PRO A 25 14.11 3.10 5.30
N VAL A 26 13.74 2.67 4.08
CA VAL A 26 13.20 1.34 3.80
C VAL A 26 14.31 0.30 3.72
N PRO A 27 14.07 -0.97 4.17
CA PRO A 27 15.11 -1.99 4.21
C PRO A 27 15.70 -2.34 2.84
N LEU A 28 17.04 -2.44 2.76
CA LEU A 28 17.76 -2.73 1.51
C LEU A 28 17.64 -4.20 1.04
N TYR A 29 17.27 -5.12 1.93
CA TYR A 29 16.98 -6.50 1.56
C TYR A 29 15.60 -6.66 0.89
N HIS A 30 14.78 -5.62 0.89
CA HIS A 30 13.50 -5.56 0.18
C HIS A 30 13.67 -4.81 -1.14
N CYS A 31 12.92 -5.23 -2.18
CA CYS A 31 12.98 -4.59 -3.51
C CYS A 31 12.66 -3.09 -3.48
N PHE A 32 11.90 -2.60 -2.51
CA PHE A 32 11.66 -1.17 -2.34
C PHE A 32 12.99 -0.42 -2.05
N GLY A 33 13.78 -0.86 -1.09
CA GLY A 33 15.06 -0.21 -0.78
C GLY A 33 16.11 -0.45 -1.88
N MET A 34 16.26 -1.72 -2.33
CA MET A 34 17.29 -2.07 -3.29
C MET A 34 17.01 -1.53 -4.70
N VAL A 35 15.82 -1.79 -5.26
CA VAL A 35 15.51 -1.45 -6.65
C VAL A 35 15.05 0.01 -6.77
N LEU A 36 14.03 0.39 -5.99
CA LEU A 36 13.44 1.72 -6.08
C LEU A 36 14.28 2.80 -5.37
N GLY A 37 15.07 2.39 -4.36
CA GLY A 37 16.05 3.25 -3.71
C GLY A 37 17.39 3.24 -4.44
N ASN A 38 18.21 2.21 -4.19
CA ASN A 38 19.61 2.18 -4.65
C ASN A 38 19.75 2.23 -6.17
N LEU A 39 19.12 1.29 -6.89
CA LEU A 39 19.30 1.22 -8.34
C LEU A 39 18.65 2.42 -9.06
N ALA A 40 17.55 2.95 -8.56
CA ALA A 40 16.92 4.16 -9.11
C ALA A 40 17.86 5.36 -8.96
N ALA A 41 18.39 5.60 -7.75
CA ALA A 41 19.34 6.70 -7.49
C ALA A 41 20.61 6.57 -8.35
N ILE A 42 21.23 5.38 -8.39
CA ILE A 42 22.44 5.13 -9.21
C ILE A 42 22.15 5.40 -10.69
N SER A 43 20.97 4.98 -11.18
CA SER A 43 20.62 5.12 -12.60
C SER A 43 20.52 6.58 -13.07
N TYR A 44 20.28 7.50 -12.13
CA TYR A 44 20.13 8.95 -12.40
C TYR A 44 21.25 9.79 -11.77
N GLY A 45 22.24 9.16 -11.11
CA GLY A 45 23.36 9.88 -10.47
C GLY A 45 22.96 10.63 -9.20
N ALA A 46 21.80 10.33 -8.61
CA ALA A 46 21.33 10.96 -7.38
C ALA A 46 22.12 10.46 -6.17
N LYS A 47 22.32 11.32 -5.17
CA LYS A 47 22.93 10.97 -3.88
C LYS A 47 21.94 10.11 -3.08
N MET A 48 22.47 9.12 -2.35
CA MET A 48 21.70 8.27 -1.43
C MET A 48 22.05 8.60 0.02
N VAL A 49 21.04 8.62 0.88
CA VAL A 49 21.16 8.80 2.32
C VAL A 49 20.42 7.66 3.02
N PHE A 50 21.12 6.96 3.91
CA PHE A 50 20.60 5.90 4.75
C PHE A 50 20.55 6.41 6.19
N PRO A 51 19.36 6.73 6.75
CA PRO A 51 19.27 7.43 8.02
C PRO A 51 19.69 6.56 9.22
N SER A 52 19.45 5.24 9.17
CA SER A 52 19.71 4.30 10.24
C SER A 52 19.71 2.85 9.72
N GLU A 53 20.12 1.87 10.54
CA GLU A 53 20.09 0.44 10.19
C GLU A 53 18.67 -0.10 9.99
N GLY A 54 17.72 0.39 10.79
CA GLY A 54 16.28 0.14 10.67
C GLY A 54 15.53 1.45 10.63
N PHE A 55 14.23 1.43 10.34
CA PHE A 55 13.44 2.64 10.34
C PHE A 55 13.35 3.26 11.74
N ASP A 56 13.78 4.49 11.85
CA ASP A 56 13.58 5.37 12.99
C ASP A 56 13.04 6.71 12.49
N PRO A 57 11.88 7.19 13.00
CA PRO A 57 11.25 8.42 12.50
C PRO A 57 12.10 9.66 12.76
N VAL A 58 12.76 9.77 13.94
CA VAL A 58 13.56 10.93 14.28
C VAL A 58 14.85 10.97 13.46
N ALA A 59 15.57 9.84 13.40
CA ALA A 59 16.77 9.74 12.58
C ALA A 59 16.49 10.02 11.10
N THR A 60 15.30 9.63 10.59
CA THR A 60 14.89 9.93 9.22
C THR A 60 14.65 11.42 9.01
N LEU A 61 13.91 12.07 9.91
CA LEU A 61 13.65 13.52 9.85
C LEU A 61 14.94 14.33 9.97
N GLU A 62 15.83 13.93 10.87
CA GLU A 62 17.16 14.55 11.06
C GLU A 62 18.04 14.40 9.81
N ALA A 63 18.07 13.21 9.20
CA ALA A 63 18.79 12.97 7.96
C ALA A 63 18.25 13.81 6.80
N VAL A 64 16.93 13.94 6.67
CA VAL A 64 16.30 14.80 5.65
C VAL A 64 16.76 16.25 5.81
N GLN A 65 16.74 16.79 7.03
CA GLN A 65 17.16 18.16 7.30
C GLN A 65 18.67 18.35 7.06
N THR A 66 19.50 17.50 7.69
CA THR A 66 20.96 17.68 7.73
C THR A 66 21.58 17.47 6.35
N GLU A 67 21.15 16.45 5.63
CA GLU A 67 21.64 16.13 4.28
C GLU A 67 20.88 16.90 3.18
N ARG A 68 19.85 17.70 3.57
CA ARG A 68 19.00 18.46 2.66
C ARG A 68 18.35 17.56 1.61
N CYS A 69 17.82 16.42 2.01
CA CYS A 69 17.23 15.46 1.10
C CYS A 69 16.07 16.10 0.30
N THR A 70 16.02 15.78 -1.00
CA THR A 70 14.99 16.28 -1.93
C THR A 70 13.94 15.22 -2.22
N ALA A 71 14.25 13.96 -1.93
CA ALA A 71 13.35 12.83 -2.12
C ALA A 71 13.36 11.89 -0.91
N LEU A 72 12.20 11.29 -0.62
CA LEU A 72 12.01 10.39 0.52
C LEU A 72 11.16 9.17 0.12
N HIS A 73 11.64 7.98 0.41
CA HIS A 73 10.87 6.74 0.28
C HIS A 73 10.29 6.30 1.62
N GLY A 74 9.11 5.69 1.58
CA GLY A 74 8.52 5.10 2.78
C GLY A 74 7.24 4.33 2.50
N VAL A 75 6.89 3.48 3.44
CA VAL A 75 5.53 2.90 3.50
C VAL A 75 4.61 3.86 4.28
N PRO A 76 3.28 3.79 4.11
CA PRO A 76 2.34 4.68 4.80
C PRO A 76 2.56 4.77 6.32
N THR A 77 2.84 3.65 6.98
CA THR A 77 3.11 3.61 8.43
C THR A 77 4.36 4.40 8.84
N MET A 78 5.40 4.45 7.98
CA MET A 78 6.59 5.27 8.23
C MET A 78 6.28 6.75 8.12
N PHE A 79 5.52 7.17 7.10
CA PHE A 79 5.07 8.56 6.97
C PHE A 79 4.19 8.99 8.14
N SER A 80 3.24 8.14 8.57
CA SER A 80 2.43 8.42 9.76
C SER A 80 3.29 8.56 11.01
N ALA A 81 4.26 7.66 11.23
CA ALA A 81 5.14 7.71 12.40
C ALA A 81 6.01 8.97 12.44
N MET A 82 6.47 9.45 11.29
CA MET A 82 7.20 10.74 11.20
C MET A 82 6.28 11.94 11.48
N LEU A 83 5.12 12.01 10.82
CA LEU A 83 4.15 13.10 10.93
C LEU A 83 3.50 13.20 12.32
N ASP A 84 3.32 12.09 13.01
CA ASP A 84 2.71 12.03 14.34
C ASP A 84 3.76 12.12 15.47
N HIS A 85 5.05 12.22 15.12
CA HIS A 85 6.11 12.33 16.13
C HIS A 85 6.04 13.68 16.83
N PRO A 86 6.12 13.75 18.19
CA PRO A 86 6.02 15.00 18.95
C PRO A 86 7.02 16.08 18.52
N GLU A 87 8.19 15.68 18.05
CA GLU A 87 9.24 16.60 17.59
C GLU A 87 9.16 16.95 16.10
N PHE A 88 8.15 16.48 15.36
CA PHE A 88 8.05 16.66 13.91
C PHE A 88 8.30 18.12 13.46
N TYR A 89 7.66 19.08 14.12
CA TYR A 89 7.75 20.51 13.75
C TYR A 89 9.10 21.18 14.08
N ARG A 90 10.05 20.45 14.67
CA ARG A 90 11.42 20.95 14.90
C ARG A 90 12.30 20.79 13.67
N PHE A 91 11.90 20.02 12.68
CA PHE A 91 12.69 19.70 11.50
C PHE A 91 12.30 20.56 10.29
N ASP A 92 13.29 21.03 9.55
CA ASP A 92 13.10 21.74 8.28
C ASP A 92 13.09 20.74 7.11
N LEU A 93 11.91 20.46 6.58
CA LEU A 93 11.69 19.50 5.48
C LEU A 93 11.43 20.20 4.14
N ARG A 94 11.61 21.51 4.03
CA ARG A 94 11.29 22.31 2.82
C ARG A 94 12.09 21.94 1.58
N THR A 95 13.15 21.16 1.71
CA THR A 95 13.91 20.63 0.57
C THR A 95 13.25 19.45 -0.10
N LEU A 96 12.35 18.74 0.59
CA LEU A 96 11.62 17.63 -0.01
C LEU A 96 10.72 18.10 -1.15
N ARG A 97 10.71 17.36 -2.23
CA ARG A 97 9.82 17.57 -3.38
C ARG A 97 9.14 16.30 -3.89
N THR A 98 9.82 15.15 -3.84
CA THR A 98 9.37 13.90 -4.46
C THR A 98 9.70 12.67 -3.61
N GLY A 99 9.35 11.50 -4.09
CA GLY A 99 9.59 10.21 -3.45
C GLY A 99 8.52 9.20 -3.81
N ILE A 100 8.50 8.10 -3.07
CA ILE A 100 7.49 7.04 -3.25
C ILE A 100 6.86 6.71 -1.90
N MET A 101 5.54 6.69 -1.88
CA MET A 101 4.75 6.03 -0.84
C MET A 101 4.17 4.75 -1.45
N ALA A 102 4.53 3.58 -0.92
CA ALA A 102 4.11 2.30 -1.48
C ALA A 102 4.09 1.18 -0.44
N GLY A 103 3.68 -0.02 -0.85
CA GLY A 103 3.75 -1.24 -0.02
C GLY A 103 2.45 -1.61 0.69
N SER A 104 1.54 -0.68 0.84
CA SER A 104 0.15 -0.89 1.30
C SER A 104 -0.75 0.21 0.75
N LEU A 105 -2.04 0.21 1.18
CA LEU A 105 -2.95 1.30 0.86
C LEU A 105 -2.37 2.64 1.32
N CYS A 106 -2.38 3.64 0.42
CA CYS A 106 -1.92 5.00 0.66
C CYS A 106 -3.14 5.92 0.86
N PRO A 107 -3.57 6.19 2.11
CA PRO A 107 -4.78 6.95 2.37
C PRO A 107 -4.66 8.41 1.91
N GLU A 108 -5.74 8.95 1.32
CA GLU A 108 -5.79 10.36 0.88
C GLU A 108 -5.43 11.35 2.00
N PRO A 109 -5.98 11.24 3.23
CA PRO A 109 -5.61 12.16 4.31
C PRO A 109 -4.12 12.12 4.68
N LEU A 110 -3.46 10.97 4.56
CA LEU A 110 -2.03 10.85 4.79
C LEU A 110 -1.23 11.51 3.66
N MET A 111 -1.65 11.29 2.40
CA MET A 111 -1.04 11.95 1.24
C MET A 111 -1.10 13.47 1.35
N ASP A 112 -2.24 14.02 1.77
CA ASP A 112 -2.42 15.46 1.96
C ASP A 112 -1.45 16.01 3.00
N ARG A 113 -1.28 15.33 4.14
CA ARG A 113 -0.31 15.71 5.17
C ARG A 113 1.14 15.64 4.66
N VAL A 114 1.50 14.60 3.90
CA VAL A 114 2.85 14.49 3.32
C VAL A 114 3.11 15.63 2.33
N ILE A 115 2.12 16.00 1.52
CA ILE A 115 2.23 17.12 0.58
C ILE A 115 2.34 18.47 1.32
N GLN A 116 1.51 18.69 2.33
CA GLN A 116 1.40 19.99 3.03
C GLN A 116 2.47 20.16 4.11
N ASP A 117 2.57 19.18 5.03
CA ASP A 117 3.40 19.33 6.23
C ASP A 117 4.86 18.92 5.97
N MET A 118 5.11 17.94 5.07
CA MET A 118 6.47 17.53 4.67
C MET A 118 6.95 18.22 3.39
N HIS A 119 6.14 19.05 2.75
CA HIS A 119 6.43 19.75 1.48
C HIS A 119 6.71 18.84 0.28
N CYS A 120 6.40 17.54 0.36
CA CYS A 120 6.69 16.55 -0.65
C CYS A 120 5.62 16.56 -1.78
N ARG A 121 5.58 17.66 -2.57
CA ARG A 121 4.50 17.96 -3.52
C ARG A 121 4.35 16.92 -4.63
N ASP A 122 5.47 16.38 -5.09
CA ASP A 122 5.56 15.46 -6.22
C ASP A 122 5.70 14.00 -5.77
N ILE A 123 5.27 13.69 -4.52
CA ILE A 123 5.31 12.30 -4.04
C ILE A 123 4.45 11.41 -4.94
N THR A 124 4.98 10.24 -5.32
CA THR A 124 4.29 9.27 -6.17
C THR A 124 3.84 8.05 -5.38
N ILE A 125 2.81 7.37 -5.87
CA ILE A 125 2.39 6.06 -5.40
C ILE A 125 2.85 5.02 -6.41
N ALA A 126 3.40 3.90 -5.93
CA ALA A 126 3.80 2.78 -6.77
C ALA A 126 3.14 1.49 -6.30
N TYR A 127 2.69 0.68 -7.25
CA TYR A 127 2.11 -0.62 -7.04
C TYR A 127 2.89 -1.69 -7.77
N GLY A 128 3.09 -2.80 -7.10
CA GLY A 128 3.72 -3.99 -7.64
C GLY A 128 4.05 -5.01 -6.57
N MET A 129 4.84 -6.00 -6.94
CA MET A 129 5.23 -7.13 -6.11
C MET A 129 6.66 -7.56 -6.47
N THR A 130 7.32 -8.30 -5.59
CA THR A 130 8.71 -8.75 -5.84
C THR A 130 8.82 -9.49 -7.18
N GLU A 131 7.82 -10.27 -7.53
CA GLU A 131 7.70 -11.05 -8.76
C GLU A 131 7.60 -10.18 -10.04
N THR A 132 7.36 -8.87 -9.88
CA THR A 132 7.30 -7.90 -10.98
C THR A 132 8.41 -6.82 -10.93
N SER A 133 9.51 -7.04 -10.20
CA SER A 133 10.82 -6.34 -10.25
C SER A 133 10.92 -4.88 -9.79
N PRO A 134 10.16 -4.24 -8.90
CA PRO A 134 8.85 -4.65 -8.40
C PRO A 134 7.66 -3.91 -9.01
N VAL A 135 7.82 -2.73 -9.65
CA VAL A 135 6.73 -1.80 -9.98
C VAL A 135 6.06 -2.12 -11.31
N SER A 136 4.77 -2.39 -11.26
CA SER A 136 3.91 -2.52 -12.43
C SER A 136 3.21 -1.21 -12.79
N PHE A 137 2.70 -0.48 -11.78
CA PHE A 137 2.00 0.79 -11.95
C PHE A 137 2.61 1.86 -11.06
N GLN A 138 2.62 3.09 -11.54
CA GLN A 138 3.06 4.25 -10.76
C GLN A 138 2.29 5.49 -11.18
N SER A 139 1.96 6.35 -10.20
CA SER A 139 1.46 7.69 -10.47
C SER A 139 2.60 8.60 -10.96
N ASP A 140 2.23 9.63 -11.70
CA ASP A 140 3.16 10.68 -12.15
C ASP A 140 3.06 11.90 -11.23
N ARG A 141 4.11 12.72 -11.21
CA ARG A 141 4.10 13.98 -10.47
C ARG A 141 3.04 14.96 -11.01
N ASP A 142 2.73 14.88 -12.31
CA ASP A 142 1.76 15.74 -12.97
C ASP A 142 0.30 15.30 -12.71
N ASP A 143 0.10 14.12 -12.07
CA ASP A 143 -1.20 13.70 -11.60
C ASP A 143 -1.68 14.57 -10.44
N THR A 144 -2.98 14.89 -10.41
CA THR A 144 -3.57 15.60 -9.26
C THR A 144 -3.43 14.77 -7.96
N PRO A 145 -3.35 15.40 -6.77
CA PRO A 145 -3.30 14.69 -5.49
C PRO A 145 -4.44 13.67 -5.35
N ALA A 146 -5.67 14.06 -5.71
CA ALA A 146 -6.83 13.15 -5.69
C ALA A 146 -6.65 11.93 -6.61
N ARG A 147 -6.04 12.10 -7.79
CA ARG A 147 -5.75 10.98 -8.70
C ARG A 147 -4.67 10.07 -8.13
N ARG A 148 -3.62 10.63 -7.53
CA ARG A 148 -2.55 9.87 -6.89
C ARG A 148 -3.04 9.05 -5.69
N SER A 149 -3.95 9.58 -4.86
CA SER A 149 -4.47 8.88 -3.69
C SER A 149 -5.57 7.86 -4.02
N SER A 150 -6.32 8.06 -5.11
CA SER A 150 -7.45 7.19 -5.49
C SER A 150 -7.07 6.04 -6.42
N THR A 151 -5.88 6.08 -7.05
CA THR A 151 -5.37 5.07 -7.99
C THR A 151 -3.91 4.71 -7.66
N VAL A 152 -3.41 3.66 -8.29
CA VAL A 152 -1.97 3.32 -8.24
C VAL A 152 -1.22 3.81 -9.48
N GLY A 153 -1.80 4.77 -10.19
CA GLY A 153 -1.23 5.35 -11.41
C GLY A 153 -1.45 4.50 -12.65
N ARG A 154 -0.59 4.70 -13.64
CA ARG A 154 -0.60 4.02 -14.93
C ARG A 154 0.44 2.92 -15.00
N ILE A 155 0.23 2.00 -15.94
CA ILE A 155 1.18 0.92 -16.22
C ILE A 155 2.56 1.47 -16.63
N GLN A 156 3.63 0.86 -16.16
CA GLN A 156 5.00 1.24 -16.54
C GLN A 156 5.26 1.04 -18.04
N PRO A 157 6.16 1.83 -18.67
CA PRO A 157 6.53 1.67 -20.06
C PRO A 157 6.97 0.25 -20.42
N HIS A 158 6.55 -0.25 -21.58
CA HIS A 158 6.85 -1.58 -22.09
C HIS A 158 6.34 -2.75 -21.22
N VAL A 159 5.31 -2.49 -20.44
CA VAL A 159 4.58 -3.45 -19.63
C VAL A 159 3.13 -3.52 -20.12
N GLU A 160 2.57 -4.71 -20.12
CA GLU A 160 1.17 -4.94 -20.46
C GLU A 160 0.39 -5.30 -19.20
N CYS A 161 -0.86 -4.89 -19.12
CA CYS A 161 -1.79 -5.31 -18.09
C CYS A 161 -3.14 -5.68 -18.68
N ARG A 162 -3.87 -6.53 -17.99
CA ARG A 162 -5.27 -6.83 -18.28
C ARG A 162 -6.01 -7.17 -16.99
N VAL A 163 -7.30 -6.88 -17.00
CA VAL A 163 -8.23 -7.31 -15.96
C VAL A 163 -9.08 -8.43 -16.52
N VAL A 164 -9.16 -9.56 -15.83
CA VAL A 164 -9.85 -10.76 -16.32
C VAL A 164 -10.91 -11.24 -15.32
N ASN A 165 -11.90 -11.96 -15.83
CA ASN A 165 -12.85 -12.71 -15.00
C ASN A 165 -12.28 -14.07 -14.54
N LYS A 166 -13.06 -14.84 -13.79
CA LYS A 166 -12.64 -16.15 -13.25
C LYS A 166 -12.29 -17.20 -14.34
N GLU A 167 -12.84 -17.03 -15.53
CA GLU A 167 -12.57 -17.86 -16.71
C GLU A 167 -11.33 -17.37 -17.51
N GLY A 168 -10.61 -16.35 -17.03
CA GLY A 168 -9.42 -15.78 -17.68
C GLY A 168 -9.73 -14.88 -18.88
N LYS A 169 -11.01 -14.56 -19.14
CA LYS A 169 -11.41 -13.66 -20.25
C LYS A 169 -11.22 -12.21 -19.84
N THR A 170 -10.57 -11.44 -20.73
CA THR A 170 -10.38 -10.00 -20.54
C THR A 170 -11.71 -9.27 -20.42
N LEU A 171 -11.84 -8.45 -19.39
CA LEU A 171 -13.01 -7.63 -19.10
C LEU A 171 -12.92 -6.27 -19.80
N PRO A 172 -14.06 -5.66 -20.13
CA PRO A 172 -14.13 -4.26 -20.57
C PRO A 172 -13.54 -3.30 -19.52
N ILE A 173 -13.07 -2.14 -20.00
CA ILE A 173 -12.59 -1.02 -19.18
C ILE A 173 -13.64 -0.65 -18.12
N GLY A 174 -13.19 -0.39 -16.90
CA GLY A 174 -14.03 -0.03 -15.75
C GLY A 174 -14.63 -1.24 -15.01
N GLN A 175 -14.60 -2.44 -15.59
CA GLN A 175 -15.07 -3.62 -14.89
C GLN A 175 -14.00 -4.18 -13.95
N LYS A 176 -14.47 -4.68 -12.79
CA LYS A 176 -13.63 -5.27 -11.75
C LYS A 176 -13.32 -6.74 -12.04
N GLY A 177 -12.06 -7.11 -11.92
CA GLY A 177 -11.60 -8.50 -12.05
C GLY A 177 -10.18 -8.70 -11.54
N GLN A 178 -9.61 -9.85 -11.80
CA GLN A 178 -8.22 -10.19 -11.47
C GLN A 178 -7.25 -9.38 -12.33
N LEU A 179 -6.26 -8.77 -11.70
CA LEU A 179 -5.20 -8.04 -12.38
C LEU A 179 -4.07 -8.98 -12.79
N LEU A 180 -3.71 -8.93 -14.06
CA LEU A 180 -2.56 -9.64 -14.61
C LEU A 180 -1.59 -8.65 -15.23
N THR A 181 -0.30 -8.96 -15.12
CA THR A 181 0.79 -8.14 -15.67
C THR A 181 1.74 -9.00 -16.51
N ARG A 182 2.19 -8.47 -17.65
CA ARG A 182 3.16 -9.13 -18.55
C ARG A 182 4.22 -8.13 -19.00
N GLY A 183 5.43 -8.62 -19.24
CA GLY A 183 6.51 -7.82 -19.81
C GLY A 183 7.86 -8.13 -19.20
N TYR A 184 8.83 -7.26 -19.46
CA TYR A 184 10.22 -7.42 -19.04
C TYR A 184 10.41 -7.54 -17.53
N LEU A 185 9.45 -7.03 -16.76
CA LEU A 185 9.50 -6.95 -15.30
C LEU A 185 9.14 -8.28 -14.60
N VAL A 186 8.39 -9.16 -15.28
CA VAL A 186 7.98 -10.44 -14.69
C VAL A 186 9.20 -11.31 -14.41
N MET A 187 9.27 -11.90 -13.25
CA MET A 187 10.33 -12.83 -12.82
C MET A 187 10.42 -14.06 -13.74
N LYS A 188 11.54 -14.75 -13.68
CA LYS A 188 11.70 -16.03 -14.40
C LYS A 188 10.91 -17.17 -13.72
N GLY A 189 10.74 -17.09 -12.42
CA GLY A 189 10.06 -18.09 -11.60
C GLY A 189 10.58 -18.10 -10.16
N TYR A 190 9.94 -18.91 -9.34
CA TYR A 190 10.40 -19.21 -7.98
C TYR A 190 11.56 -20.20 -8.00
N TRP A 191 12.50 -20.01 -7.09
CA TRP A 191 13.71 -20.84 -7.03
C TRP A 191 13.36 -22.29 -6.65
N ASN A 192 13.75 -23.24 -7.51
CA ASN A 192 13.49 -24.66 -7.35
C ASN A 192 12.01 -25.04 -7.12
N ASP A 193 11.09 -24.22 -7.59
CA ASP A 193 9.65 -24.45 -7.47
C ASP A 193 8.95 -24.16 -8.82
N SER A 194 9.03 -25.15 -9.71
CA SER A 194 8.43 -25.04 -11.05
C SER A 194 6.91 -25.16 -11.02
N GLU A 195 6.36 -25.89 -10.05
CA GLU A 195 4.92 -26.06 -9.89
C GLU A 195 4.28 -24.73 -9.51
N PHE A 196 4.74 -24.11 -8.43
CA PHE A 196 4.24 -22.79 -8.00
C PHE A 196 4.53 -21.70 -9.05
N THR A 197 5.65 -21.80 -9.78
CA THR A 197 5.93 -20.90 -10.90
C THR A 197 4.88 -21.02 -12.00
N SER A 198 4.50 -22.25 -12.38
CA SER A 198 3.50 -22.47 -13.42
C SER A 198 2.09 -22.06 -12.99
N GLU A 199 1.77 -22.10 -11.70
CA GLU A 199 0.52 -21.56 -11.15
C GLU A 199 0.48 -20.03 -11.17
N ALA A 200 1.61 -19.38 -10.91
CA ALA A 200 1.69 -17.93 -10.84
C ALA A 200 1.81 -17.24 -12.20
N ILE A 201 2.44 -17.91 -13.18
CA ILE A 201 2.75 -17.33 -14.51
C ILE A 201 2.20 -18.24 -15.62
N HIS A 202 1.19 -17.75 -16.35
CA HIS A 202 0.60 -18.42 -17.50
C HIS A 202 0.86 -17.59 -18.78
N ASP A 203 1.47 -18.19 -19.79
CA ASP A 203 1.77 -17.53 -21.08
C ASP A 203 2.46 -16.16 -20.92
N GLY A 204 3.35 -16.05 -19.93
CA GLY A 204 4.07 -14.84 -19.59
C GLY A 204 3.24 -13.79 -18.80
N TRP A 205 1.98 -14.10 -18.44
CA TRP A 205 1.14 -13.28 -17.59
C TRP A 205 1.29 -13.68 -16.13
N MET A 206 1.79 -12.77 -15.32
CA MET A 206 1.86 -12.90 -13.87
C MET A 206 0.48 -12.64 -13.26
N GLN A 207 -0.02 -13.59 -12.49
CA GLN A 207 -1.21 -13.42 -11.67
C GLN A 207 -0.83 -12.67 -10.39
N THR A 208 -1.37 -11.46 -10.21
CA THR A 208 -0.99 -10.64 -9.05
C THR A 208 -1.69 -11.06 -7.75
N GLY A 209 -2.81 -11.78 -7.86
CA GLY A 209 -3.72 -12.09 -6.75
C GLY A 209 -4.56 -10.89 -6.32
N ASP A 210 -4.38 -9.73 -6.95
CA ASP A 210 -5.12 -8.51 -6.64
C ASP A 210 -6.29 -8.31 -7.61
N LEU A 211 -7.37 -7.72 -7.11
CA LEU A 211 -8.53 -7.31 -7.88
C LEU A 211 -8.41 -5.83 -8.20
N ALA A 212 -8.69 -5.46 -9.44
CA ALA A 212 -8.54 -4.10 -9.91
C ALA A 212 -9.61 -3.70 -10.92
N THR A 213 -9.70 -2.40 -11.14
CA THR A 213 -10.35 -1.78 -12.30
C THR A 213 -9.33 -0.90 -13.02
N ILE A 214 -9.47 -0.77 -14.34
CA ILE A 214 -8.68 0.18 -15.15
C ILE A 214 -9.67 1.11 -15.82
N ASP A 215 -9.46 2.44 -15.70
CA ASP A 215 -10.33 3.42 -16.32
C ASP A 215 -9.93 3.70 -17.80
N ALA A 216 -10.71 4.53 -18.48
CA ALA A 216 -10.49 4.88 -19.88
C ALA A 216 -9.19 5.67 -20.13
N GLU A 217 -8.61 6.28 -19.10
CA GLU A 217 -7.34 7.00 -19.13
C GLU A 217 -6.15 6.11 -18.77
N GLY A 218 -6.39 4.82 -18.46
CA GLY A 218 -5.37 3.81 -18.13
C GLY A 218 -4.93 3.81 -16.69
N TYR A 219 -5.64 4.50 -15.77
CA TYR A 219 -5.33 4.45 -14.35
C TYR A 219 -5.90 3.19 -13.72
N CYS A 220 -5.08 2.54 -12.93
CA CYS A 220 -5.44 1.32 -12.20
C CYS A 220 -5.86 1.66 -10.76
N LYS A 221 -6.98 1.10 -10.32
CA LYS A 221 -7.44 1.15 -8.94
C LYS A 221 -7.50 -0.27 -8.39
N ILE A 222 -6.71 -0.52 -7.35
CA ILE A 222 -6.76 -1.79 -6.61
C ILE A 222 -8.02 -1.78 -5.74
N THR A 223 -8.83 -2.81 -5.87
CA THR A 223 -10.14 -2.92 -5.19
C THR A 223 -10.16 -4.03 -4.13
N GLY A 224 -9.10 -4.79 -3.99
CA GLY A 224 -8.93 -5.82 -2.98
C GLY A 224 -7.96 -6.92 -3.40
N ARG A 225 -7.82 -7.93 -2.54
CA ARG A 225 -7.15 -9.20 -2.86
C ARG A 225 -8.18 -10.31 -2.96
N GLU A 226 -7.96 -11.27 -3.84
CA GLU A 226 -8.88 -12.39 -3.99
C GLU A 226 -8.96 -13.23 -2.71
N GLY A 227 -7.82 -13.50 -2.06
CA GLY A 227 -7.74 -14.25 -0.81
C GLY A 227 -8.17 -13.49 0.45
N ASP A 228 -8.35 -12.17 0.37
CA ASP A 228 -8.76 -11.34 1.52
C ASP A 228 -10.27 -11.05 1.51
N MET A 229 -10.98 -11.43 0.45
CA MET A 229 -12.42 -11.19 0.34
C MET A 229 -13.18 -11.94 1.43
N ILE A 230 -14.03 -11.22 2.16
CA ILE A 230 -14.85 -11.76 3.24
C ILE A 230 -16.17 -12.24 2.63
N ILE A 231 -16.51 -13.52 2.82
CA ILE A 231 -17.77 -14.09 2.35
C ILE A 231 -18.75 -14.15 3.51
N ARG A 232 -19.55 -13.09 3.65
CA ARG A 232 -20.50 -12.91 4.75
C ARG A 232 -21.91 -13.28 4.34
N GLY A 233 -22.35 -14.49 4.68
CA GLY A 233 -23.69 -14.96 4.36
C GLY A 233 -24.06 -14.93 2.87
N GLY A 234 -23.06 -15.20 2.00
CA GLY A 234 -23.20 -15.16 0.54
C GLY A 234 -22.89 -13.79 -0.08
N GLU A 235 -22.74 -12.75 0.72
CA GLU A 235 -22.35 -11.41 0.25
C GLU A 235 -20.84 -11.23 0.30
N ASN A 236 -20.27 -10.64 -0.76
CA ASN A 236 -18.83 -10.37 -0.86
C ASN A 236 -18.51 -8.99 -0.26
N VAL A 237 -17.69 -8.96 0.79
CA VAL A 237 -17.15 -7.73 1.38
C VAL A 237 -15.66 -7.66 1.08
N TYR A 238 -15.24 -6.55 0.46
CA TYR A 238 -13.84 -6.29 0.16
C TYR A 238 -13.23 -5.44 1.27
N PRO A 239 -12.24 -5.94 2.03
CA PRO A 239 -11.63 -5.20 3.14
C PRO A 239 -11.21 -3.78 2.78
N VAL A 240 -10.57 -3.60 1.63
CA VAL A 240 -10.10 -2.29 1.15
C VAL A 240 -11.21 -1.24 1.05
N GLU A 241 -12.43 -1.64 0.68
CA GLU A 241 -13.57 -0.71 0.61
C GLU A 241 -13.95 -0.18 1.99
N VAL A 242 -13.94 -1.06 2.98
CA VAL A 242 -14.26 -0.71 4.37
C VAL A 242 -13.10 0.08 5.00
N GLU A 243 -11.85 -0.34 4.74
CA GLU A 243 -10.63 0.37 5.18
C GLU A 243 -10.59 1.80 4.65
N ASN A 244 -10.88 1.99 3.35
CA ASN A 244 -10.94 3.32 2.72
C ASN A 244 -12.00 4.22 3.36
N LEU A 245 -13.13 3.68 3.78
CA LEU A 245 -14.12 4.46 4.51
C LEU A 245 -13.63 4.79 5.91
N LEU A 246 -13.22 3.78 6.69
CA LEU A 246 -12.86 3.95 8.09
C LEU A 246 -11.71 4.93 8.30
N ILE A 247 -10.71 4.95 7.42
CA ILE A 247 -9.57 5.86 7.51
C ILE A 247 -9.95 7.33 7.29
N THR A 248 -11.13 7.62 6.73
CA THR A 248 -11.64 9.01 6.62
C THR A 248 -12.27 9.53 7.93
N HIS A 249 -12.39 8.67 8.95
CA HIS A 249 -12.87 9.12 10.26
C HIS A 249 -11.79 9.97 10.96
N PRO A 250 -12.14 11.16 11.50
CA PRO A 250 -11.13 12.09 12.05
C PRO A 250 -10.30 11.50 13.20
N ASP A 251 -10.87 10.54 13.95
CA ASP A 251 -10.22 9.92 15.11
C ASP A 251 -9.40 8.67 14.76
N ILE A 252 -9.34 8.25 13.51
CA ILE A 252 -8.63 7.02 13.10
C ILE A 252 -7.31 7.37 12.40
N THR A 253 -6.21 6.73 12.82
CA THR A 253 -4.89 6.86 12.17
C THR A 253 -4.54 5.67 11.32
N ALA A 254 -4.98 4.45 11.71
CA ALA A 254 -4.74 3.25 10.94
C ALA A 254 -5.86 2.23 11.13
N VAL A 255 -6.13 1.44 10.11
CA VAL A 255 -7.17 0.41 10.13
C VAL A 255 -6.79 -0.77 9.25
N GLN A 256 -7.14 -1.97 9.72
CA GLN A 256 -7.11 -3.18 8.92
C GLN A 256 -8.43 -3.93 9.10
N VAL A 257 -8.99 -4.41 7.98
CA VAL A 257 -10.25 -5.15 7.94
C VAL A 257 -9.99 -6.57 7.42
N PHE A 258 -10.64 -7.56 8.02
CA PHE A 258 -10.50 -8.97 7.69
C PHE A 258 -11.72 -9.78 8.12
N GLY A 259 -11.91 -10.95 7.50
CA GLY A 259 -12.95 -11.90 7.89
C GLY A 259 -12.59 -12.65 9.17
N LEU A 260 -13.55 -12.71 10.10
CA LEU A 260 -13.49 -13.57 11.28
C LEU A 260 -14.48 -14.73 11.08
N PRO A 261 -14.16 -15.96 11.51
CA PRO A 261 -15.09 -17.08 11.42
C PRO A 261 -16.42 -16.77 12.14
N ASP A 262 -17.54 -17.07 11.48
CA ASP A 262 -18.88 -16.96 12.07
C ASP A 262 -19.70 -18.22 11.74
N ALA A 263 -20.30 -18.83 12.77
CA ALA A 263 -21.01 -20.11 12.64
C ALA A 263 -22.26 -20.02 11.73
N ARG A 264 -22.86 -18.84 11.59
CA ARG A 264 -24.09 -18.64 10.81
C ARG A 264 -23.81 -18.11 9.41
N LEU A 265 -22.85 -17.19 9.29
CA LEU A 265 -22.60 -16.44 8.06
C LEU A 265 -21.35 -16.92 7.31
N GLY A 266 -20.62 -17.93 7.87
CA GLY A 266 -19.30 -18.35 7.38
C GLY A 266 -18.22 -17.41 7.85
N GLU A 267 -18.30 -16.14 7.47
CA GLU A 267 -17.42 -15.08 7.99
C GLU A 267 -18.22 -13.84 8.42
N GLU A 268 -17.62 -13.08 9.33
CA GLU A 268 -18.11 -11.79 9.78
C GLU A 268 -17.00 -10.73 9.67
N VAL A 269 -17.39 -9.47 9.47
CA VAL A 269 -16.42 -8.38 9.27
C VAL A 269 -15.79 -7.98 10.60
N GLY A 270 -14.45 -8.12 10.69
CA GLY A 270 -13.62 -7.64 11.79
C GLY A 270 -12.79 -6.43 11.38
N ALA A 271 -12.58 -5.50 12.32
CA ALA A 271 -11.73 -4.33 12.13
C ALA A 271 -10.78 -4.14 13.31
N TRP A 272 -9.49 -3.99 13.01
CA TRP A 272 -8.44 -3.58 13.93
C TRP A 272 -8.09 -2.11 13.66
N ILE A 273 -8.24 -1.26 14.67
CA ILE A 273 -8.21 0.20 14.51
C ILE A 273 -7.25 0.82 15.52
N ILE A 274 -6.40 1.72 15.04
CA ILE A 274 -5.59 2.60 15.87
C ILE A 274 -6.24 3.99 15.88
N LEU A 275 -6.52 4.51 17.06
CA LEU A 275 -7.07 5.85 17.23
C LEU A 275 -5.95 6.91 17.29
N ARG A 276 -6.32 8.13 16.98
CA ARG A 276 -5.43 9.28 17.23
C ARG A 276 -5.18 9.46 18.74
N PRO A 277 -4.01 9.93 19.14
CA PRO A 277 -3.75 10.27 20.53
C PRO A 277 -4.82 11.23 21.09
N GLY A 278 -5.42 10.86 22.22
CA GLY A 278 -6.49 11.63 22.88
C GLY A 278 -7.89 11.48 22.29
N ALA A 279 -8.07 10.72 21.21
CA ALA A 279 -9.41 10.43 20.68
C ALA A 279 -10.17 9.46 21.57
N SER A 280 -11.51 9.65 21.64
CA SER A 280 -12.42 8.81 22.41
C SER A 280 -13.60 8.38 21.51
N LEU A 281 -13.41 7.27 20.78
CA LEU A 281 -14.39 6.72 19.87
C LEU A 281 -14.90 5.39 20.41
N THR A 282 -16.22 5.26 20.56
CA THR A 282 -16.85 3.99 20.97
C THR A 282 -17.19 3.12 19.76
N VAL A 283 -17.30 1.81 19.98
CA VAL A 283 -17.69 0.84 18.94
C VAL A 283 -19.05 1.21 18.33
N ASP A 284 -20.02 1.59 19.16
CA ASP A 284 -21.37 1.91 18.70
C ASP A 284 -21.40 3.22 17.91
N ALA A 285 -20.67 4.24 18.35
CA ALA A 285 -20.53 5.50 17.60
C ALA A 285 -19.92 5.28 16.22
N LEU A 286 -18.87 4.45 16.13
CA LEU A 286 -18.25 4.12 14.85
C LEU A 286 -19.17 3.32 13.93
N ARG A 287 -19.90 2.33 14.48
CA ARG A 287 -20.90 1.58 13.70
C ARG A 287 -22.00 2.48 13.15
N ASP A 288 -22.53 3.39 13.97
CA ASP A 288 -23.57 4.33 13.55
C ASP A 288 -23.05 5.32 12.50
N TRP A 289 -21.81 5.72 12.59
CA TRP A 289 -21.16 6.53 11.57
C TRP A 289 -21.00 5.75 10.24
N CYS A 290 -20.64 4.47 10.29
CA CYS A 290 -20.54 3.59 9.11
C CYS A 290 -21.89 3.33 8.44
N LYS A 291 -22.97 3.06 9.22
CA LYS A 291 -24.29 2.75 8.69
C LYS A 291 -24.85 3.82 7.76
N LYS A 292 -24.41 5.07 7.91
CA LYS A 292 -24.83 6.20 7.07
C LYS A 292 -24.07 6.28 5.74
N LYS A 293 -23.03 5.48 5.56
CA LYS A 293 -22.04 5.63 4.48
C LYS A 293 -21.80 4.37 3.66
N ILE A 294 -22.03 3.18 4.23
CA ILE A 294 -21.88 1.90 3.54
C ILE A 294 -23.06 0.98 3.81
N SER A 295 -23.19 -0.04 2.96
CA SER A 295 -24.24 -1.06 3.13
C SER A 295 -24.12 -1.77 4.49
N PRO A 296 -25.23 -2.07 5.17
CA PRO A 296 -25.21 -2.63 6.52
C PRO A 296 -24.40 -3.91 6.68
N PHE A 297 -24.37 -4.77 5.67
CA PHE A 297 -23.61 -6.03 5.71
C PHE A 297 -22.08 -5.82 5.65
N LYS A 298 -21.60 -4.63 5.25
CA LYS A 298 -20.18 -4.26 5.23
C LYS A 298 -19.71 -3.59 6.52
N VAL A 299 -20.63 -3.16 7.39
CA VAL A 299 -20.27 -2.52 8.65
C VAL A 299 -19.59 -3.53 9.57
N PRO A 300 -18.38 -3.24 10.10
CA PRO A 300 -17.69 -4.17 10.98
C PRO A 300 -18.49 -4.51 12.23
N ARG A 301 -18.72 -5.81 12.43
CA ARG A 301 -19.38 -6.32 13.64
C ARG A 301 -18.41 -6.40 14.82
N HIS A 302 -17.18 -6.83 14.54
CA HIS A 302 -16.16 -6.96 15.55
C HIS A 302 -15.13 -5.84 15.36
N ILE A 303 -15.10 -4.90 16.29
CA ILE A 303 -14.19 -3.75 16.27
C ILE A 303 -13.29 -3.84 17.49
N ARG A 304 -11.97 -3.77 17.24
CA ARG A 304 -10.95 -3.66 18.26
C ARG A 304 -10.21 -2.35 18.11
N PHE A 305 -10.27 -1.50 19.10
CA PHE A 305 -9.34 -0.39 19.26
C PHE A 305 -8.08 -0.92 19.94
N ALA A 306 -6.92 -0.62 19.39
CA ALA A 306 -5.64 -1.09 19.87
C ALA A 306 -4.62 0.04 19.87
N ASP A 307 -3.59 -0.09 20.70
CA ASP A 307 -2.51 0.90 20.78
C ASP A 307 -1.47 0.70 19.69
N ASP A 308 -1.35 -0.54 19.17
CA ASP A 308 -0.38 -0.92 18.14
C ASP A 308 -0.99 -1.83 17.08
N MET A 309 -0.25 -1.99 16.00
CA MET A 309 -0.58 -2.88 14.88
C MET A 309 0.60 -3.81 14.60
N PRO A 310 0.39 -5.14 14.58
CA PRO A 310 1.44 -6.07 14.17
C PRO A 310 1.93 -5.77 12.76
N LEU A 311 3.22 -5.45 12.61
CA LEU A 311 3.84 -5.14 11.34
C LEU A 311 4.92 -6.18 10.98
N THR A 312 5.20 -6.34 9.69
CA THR A 312 6.41 -7.00 9.19
C THR A 312 7.62 -6.12 9.44
N ALA A 313 8.84 -6.66 9.26
CA ALA A 313 10.07 -5.88 9.29
C ALA A 313 10.11 -4.75 8.24
N THR A 314 9.28 -4.84 7.20
CA THR A 314 9.14 -3.81 6.15
C THR A 314 8.01 -2.82 6.41
N GLY A 315 7.38 -2.86 7.60
CA GLY A 315 6.30 -1.95 7.99
C GLY A 315 4.91 -2.30 7.45
N LYS A 316 4.72 -3.48 6.83
CA LYS A 316 3.41 -3.90 6.32
C LYS A 316 2.57 -4.55 7.42
N PRO A 317 1.26 -4.24 7.52
CA PRO A 317 0.35 -4.88 8.47
C PRO A 317 0.25 -6.40 8.29
N GLN A 318 0.32 -7.12 9.41
CA GLN A 318 0.19 -8.59 9.45
C GLN A 318 -1.24 -8.98 9.84
N LYS A 319 -2.18 -8.94 8.86
CA LYS A 319 -3.61 -9.24 9.08
C LYS A 319 -3.84 -10.59 9.78
N PHE A 320 -3.06 -11.62 9.43
CA PHE A 320 -3.22 -12.95 10.03
C PHE A 320 -3.02 -12.93 11.55
N LYS A 321 -2.03 -12.18 12.08
CA LYS A 321 -1.81 -12.05 13.53
C LYS A 321 -2.96 -11.32 14.23
N MET A 322 -3.50 -10.28 13.57
CA MET A 322 -4.66 -9.54 14.08
C MET A 322 -5.91 -10.42 14.12
N LYS A 323 -6.15 -11.17 13.01
CA LYS A 323 -7.25 -12.14 12.90
C LYS A 323 -7.14 -13.21 14.00
N ASP A 324 -5.98 -13.82 14.17
CA ASP A 324 -5.76 -14.85 15.19
C ASP A 324 -5.99 -14.30 16.61
N LYS A 325 -5.51 -13.09 16.91
CA LYS A 325 -5.69 -12.45 18.21
C LYS A 325 -7.15 -12.13 18.47
N MET A 326 -7.86 -11.51 17.51
CA MET A 326 -9.28 -11.21 17.67
C MET A 326 -10.14 -12.47 17.75
N SER A 327 -9.83 -13.53 16.99
CA SER A 327 -10.55 -14.80 17.05
C SER A 327 -10.44 -15.45 18.44
N LYS A 328 -9.26 -15.41 19.07
CA LYS A 328 -9.05 -15.90 20.42
C LYS A 328 -9.80 -15.08 21.46
N ASP A 329 -9.74 -13.76 21.34
CA ASP A 329 -10.39 -12.84 22.28
C ASP A 329 -11.93 -12.95 22.21
N LEU A 330 -12.48 -13.34 21.08
CA LEU A 330 -13.92 -13.50 20.86
C LEU A 330 -14.41 -14.95 21.11
N GLU A 331 -13.51 -15.85 21.55
CA GLU A 331 -13.81 -17.28 21.75
C GLU A 331 -14.38 -17.95 20.49
N ILE A 332 -13.97 -17.44 19.30
CA ILE A 332 -14.40 -17.97 18.01
C ILE A 332 -13.55 -19.21 17.69
N THR A 333 -14.03 -20.38 18.06
CA THR A 333 -13.44 -21.65 17.63
C THR A 333 -13.56 -21.79 16.12
N ARG A 334 -12.46 -22.05 15.42
CA ARG A 334 -12.50 -22.53 14.04
C ARG A 334 -13.23 -23.87 14.06
N SER A 335 -14.42 -23.94 13.46
CA SER A 335 -15.02 -25.24 13.14
C SER A 335 -14.03 -25.97 12.24
N SER A 336 -13.42 -26.99 12.80
CA SER A 336 -12.50 -27.90 12.13
C SER A 336 -13.17 -28.63 10.96
#